data_723789d6c2b146c4a5bbd14d07f8d34a
#
_entry.id   723789d6c2b146c4a5bbd14d07f8d34a
#
_cell.length_a   1.000
_cell.length_b   1.000
_cell.length_c   1.000
_cell.angle_alpha   90.00
_cell.angle_beta   90.00
_cell.angle_gamma   90.00
#
_symmetry.space_group_name_H-M   'P 1'
#
loop_
_entity.id
_entity.type
_entity.pdbx_description
1 polymer ?
#
loop_
_entity_poly.entity_id
_entity_poly.type
_entity_poly.pdbx_seq_one_letter_code
_entity_poly.pdbx_strand_id
1 'polypeptide(L)'
;MESIMTYLDVESAAPTLPLAKRRGAVRQTNRQRRLTRLAEILDEHDRIVPLLTRMEYAPWEERPYLREDRSPLTLAFEDLGFRREGLSGDRLGDIMDFFEIDDREAHHLLCYCHYSGSVTSKMVASRARELARKKTFAQMWRAFRLRLFGAA
;
A
#
# COMPACT_ATOMS: atom_id res chain seq x y z
N MET A 1 -15.09 5.79 -76.13
CA MET A 1 -14.64 6.96 -75.38
C MET A 1 -14.42 6.56 -73.96
N GLU A 2 -13.20 6.18 -73.64
CA GLU A 2 -12.79 5.66 -72.30
C GLU A 2 -12.27 6.82 -71.48
N SER A 3 -12.87 7.03 -70.35
CA SER A 3 -12.38 7.97 -69.30
C SER A 3 -11.57 7.23 -68.31
N ILE A 4 -10.28 7.47 -68.31
CA ILE A 4 -9.31 6.95 -67.36
C ILE A 4 -9.38 7.81 -66.09
N MET A 5 -9.87 7.25 -64.98
CA MET A 5 -9.75 7.87 -63.67
C MET A 5 -8.39 7.55 -63.07
N THR A 6 -7.58 8.58 -62.94
CA THR A 6 -6.28 8.53 -62.25
C THR A 6 -6.53 8.56 -60.76
N TYR A 7 -6.21 7.47 -60.06
CA TYR A 7 -6.12 7.39 -58.61
C TYR A 7 -4.87 8.14 -58.16
N LEU A 8 -5.06 9.23 -57.39
CA LEU A 8 -4.00 9.88 -56.65
C LEU A 8 -3.80 9.15 -55.33
N ASP A 9 -2.70 8.42 -55.24
CA ASP A 9 -2.18 7.88 -53.99
C ASP A 9 -1.80 9.04 -53.06
N VAL A 10 -2.65 9.28 -52.06
CA VAL A 10 -2.31 10.15 -50.95
C VAL A 10 -1.61 9.30 -49.90
N GLU A 11 -0.31 9.24 -49.98
CA GLU A 11 0.58 8.67 -49.00
C GLU A 11 0.49 9.53 -47.71
N SER A 12 -0.41 9.13 -46.81
CA SER A 12 -0.61 9.76 -45.51
C SER A 12 0.52 9.36 -44.57
N ALA A 13 1.59 10.18 -44.54
CA ALA A 13 2.64 10.07 -43.56
C ALA A 13 2.06 10.36 -42.18
N ALA A 14 1.79 9.31 -41.41
CA ALA A 14 1.41 9.42 -40.00
C ALA A 14 2.56 10.08 -39.20
N PRO A 15 2.30 11.13 -38.40
CA PRO A 15 3.33 11.74 -37.58
C PRO A 15 3.80 10.72 -36.54
N THR A 16 5.04 10.30 -36.61
CA THR A 16 5.75 9.52 -35.58
C THR A 16 5.88 10.40 -34.35
N LEU A 17 4.95 10.20 -33.39
CA LEU A 17 5.06 10.79 -32.09
C LEU A 17 6.33 10.30 -31.38
N PRO A 18 7.16 11.19 -30.83
CA PRO A 18 8.38 10.80 -30.14
C PRO A 18 7.99 9.87 -28.97
N LEU A 19 8.59 8.69 -28.92
CA LEU A 19 8.50 7.76 -27.81
C LEU A 19 8.94 8.52 -26.55
N ALA A 20 7.96 9.04 -25.79
CA ALA A 20 8.21 9.60 -24.50
C ALA A 20 8.96 8.51 -23.68
N LYS A 21 10.22 8.80 -23.30
CA LYS A 21 11.01 7.95 -22.41
C LYS A 21 10.12 7.63 -21.22
N ARG A 22 9.57 6.41 -21.16
CA ARG A 22 8.88 5.89 -19.98
C ARG A 22 9.90 5.95 -18.85
N ARG A 23 9.81 6.99 -18.02
CA ARG A 23 10.53 7.04 -16.74
C ARG A 23 10.19 5.73 -16.07
N GLY A 24 11.19 4.87 -15.90
CA GLY A 24 11.00 3.55 -15.36
C GLY A 24 10.17 3.67 -14.07
N ALA A 25 8.98 3.09 -14.07
CA ALA A 25 8.11 3.09 -12.92
C ALA A 25 8.91 2.45 -11.77
N VAL A 26 9.20 3.22 -10.74
CA VAL A 26 9.90 2.73 -9.56
C VAL A 26 9.05 1.57 -9.03
N ARG A 27 9.59 0.34 -9.12
CA ARG A 27 8.89 -0.87 -8.70
C ARG A 27 8.61 -0.77 -7.20
N GLN A 28 7.34 -0.65 -6.84
CA GLN A 28 6.91 -0.64 -5.45
C GLN A 28 7.26 -1.97 -4.78
N THR A 29 7.69 -1.91 -3.52
CA THR A 29 7.88 -3.12 -2.72
C THR A 29 6.52 -3.72 -2.34
N ASN A 30 6.49 -5.01 -1.97
CA ASN A 30 5.26 -5.66 -1.50
C ASN A 30 4.64 -4.90 -0.34
N ARG A 31 5.46 -4.49 0.64
CA ARG A 31 5.04 -3.64 1.75
C ARG A 31 4.33 -2.36 1.28
N GLN A 32 4.97 -1.59 0.39
CA GLN A 32 4.39 -0.34 -0.12
C GLN A 32 3.06 -0.57 -0.81
N ARG A 33 2.98 -1.58 -1.66
CA ARG A 33 1.76 -1.92 -2.40
C ARG A 33 0.64 -2.33 -1.44
N ARG A 34 0.93 -3.20 -0.47
CA ARG A 34 -0.03 -3.68 0.53
C ARG A 34 -0.55 -2.55 1.41
N LEU A 35 0.33 -1.71 1.96
CA LEU A 35 -0.08 -0.57 2.77
C LEU A 35 -0.89 0.47 1.98
N THR A 36 -0.56 0.68 0.70
CA THR A 36 -1.35 1.55 -0.18
C THR A 36 -2.74 0.97 -0.41
N ARG A 37 -2.83 -0.34 -0.68
CA ARG A 37 -4.11 -1.04 -0.84
C ARG A 37 -4.94 -1.01 0.43
N LEU A 38 -4.33 -1.19 1.61
CA LEU A 38 -5.01 -1.03 2.89
C LEU A 38 -5.63 0.37 3.03
N ALA A 39 -4.88 1.40 2.65
CA ALA A 39 -5.38 2.77 2.70
C ALA A 39 -6.57 2.99 1.75
N GLU A 40 -6.56 2.38 0.57
CA GLU A 40 -7.69 2.43 -0.37
C GLU A 40 -8.94 1.79 0.24
N ILE A 41 -8.82 0.58 0.81
CA ILE A 41 -9.91 -0.12 1.49
C ILE A 41 -10.49 0.74 2.62
N LEU A 42 -9.64 1.34 3.43
CA LEU A 42 -10.07 2.19 4.54
C LEU A 42 -10.78 3.48 4.06
N ASP A 43 -10.36 4.05 2.94
CA ASP A 43 -11.03 5.23 2.35
C ASP A 43 -12.44 4.91 1.84
N GLU A 44 -12.64 3.69 1.31
CA GLU A 44 -13.95 3.25 0.83
C GLU A 44 -14.98 3.13 1.97
N HIS A 45 -14.53 3.00 3.21
CA HIS A 45 -15.39 2.74 4.36
C HIS A 45 -15.84 3.97 5.13
N ASP A 46 -15.34 5.12 4.91
CA ASP A 46 -15.65 6.45 5.50
C ASP A 46 -16.48 6.44 6.80
N ARG A 47 -15.93 5.89 7.86
CA ARG A 47 -16.60 5.72 9.16
C ARG A 47 -15.62 5.81 10.32
N ILE A 48 -16.17 5.90 11.54
CA ILE A 48 -15.40 5.69 12.77
C ILE A 48 -15.00 4.21 12.85
N VAL A 49 -13.73 3.95 13.12
CA VAL A 49 -13.19 2.60 13.24
C VAL A 49 -12.64 2.37 14.64
N PRO A 50 -12.87 1.22 15.24
CA PRO A 50 -12.26 0.84 16.50
C PRO A 50 -10.77 0.56 16.30
N LEU A 51 -9.95 1.01 17.25
CA LEU A 51 -8.52 0.75 17.29
C LEU A 51 -8.13 0.07 18.59
N LEU A 52 -6.92 -0.44 18.63
CA LEU A 52 -6.34 -1.06 19.81
C LEU A 52 -6.05 0.00 20.89
N THR A 53 -6.49 -0.22 22.11
CA THR A 53 -6.36 0.74 23.21
C THR A 53 -5.17 0.47 24.12
N ARG A 54 -4.75 -0.80 24.25
CA ARG A 54 -3.69 -1.25 25.17
C ARG A 54 -2.76 -2.24 24.50
N MET A 55 -2.33 -1.92 23.31
CA MET A 55 -1.56 -2.84 22.48
C MET A 55 -0.23 -3.26 23.12
N GLU A 56 0.48 -2.30 23.73
CA GLU A 56 1.80 -2.51 24.33
C GLU A 56 1.79 -3.26 25.65
N TYR A 57 0.65 -3.25 26.36
CA TYR A 57 0.52 -3.89 27.66
C TYR A 57 -0.27 -5.20 27.62
N ALA A 58 -0.96 -5.47 26.52
CA ALA A 58 -1.73 -6.69 26.39
C ALA A 58 -0.80 -7.87 26.08
N PRO A 59 -0.89 -8.99 26.84
CA PRO A 59 -0.26 -10.23 26.45
C PRO A 59 -0.64 -10.60 25.02
N TRP A 60 0.26 -11.31 24.36
CA TRP A 60 0.03 -11.72 22.96
C TRP A 60 -1.30 -12.46 22.77
N GLU A 61 -1.64 -13.33 23.71
CA GLU A 61 -2.84 -14.14 23.71
C GLU A 61 -4.12 -13.31 23.87
N GLU A 62 -4.03 -12.15 24.52
CA GLU A 62 -5.16 -11.25 24.75
C GLU A 62 -5.34 -10.22 23.62
N ARG A 63 -4.32 -9.99 22.80
CA ARG A 63 -4.39 -9.01 21.71
C ARG A 63 -5.55 -9.25 20.73
N PRO A 64 -5.95 -10.49 20.42
CA PRO A 64 -7.13 -10.74 19.60
C PRO A 64 -8.44 -10.17 20.15
N TYR A 65 -8.59 -10.05 21.46
CA TYR A 65 -9.78 -9.47 22.09
C TYR A 65 -9.90 -7.96 21.89
N LEU A 66 -8.82 -7.32 21.51
CA LEU A 66 -8.84 -5.89 21.21
C LEU A 66 -9.35 -5.61 19.78
N ARG A 67 -9.66 -6.66 19.04
CA ARG A 67 -10.31 -6.55 17.73
C ARG A 67 -11.81 -6.42 17.93
N GLU A 68 -12.35 -5.45 17.28
CA GLU A 68 -13.79 -5.32 17.13
C GLU A 68 -14.17 -5.51 15.68
N ASP A 69 -15.42 -5.87 15.43
CA ASP A 69 -15.94 -5.96 14.07
C ASP A 69 -15.68 -4.65 13.33
N ARG A 70 -15.16 -4.79 12.11
CA ARG A 70 -14.83 -3.67 11.22
C ARG A 70 -13.65 -2.80 11.68
N SER A 71 -12.79 -3.32 12.52
CA SER A 71 -11.47 -2.74 12.76
C SER A 71 -10.63 -2.73 11.47
N PRO A 72 -9.57 -1.93 11.40
CA PRO A 72 -8.64 -2.00 10.27
C PRO A 72 -8.06 -3.40 10.02
N LEU A 73 -7.90 -4.21 11.08
CA LEU A 73 -7.44 -5.61 10.99
C LEU A 73 -8.47 -6.50 10.30
N THR A 74 -9.72 -6.41 10.71
CA THR A 74 -10.83 -7.18 10.14
C THR A 74 -11.06 -6.77 8.68
N LEU A 75 -11.06 -5.47 8.39
CA LEU A 75 -11.21 -4.96 7.02
C LEU A 75 -10.08 -5.44 6.09
N ALA A 76 -8.84 -5.49 6.60
CA ALA A 76 -7.74 -6.05 5.83
C ALA A 76 -7.95 -7.53 5.53
N PHE A 77 -8.40 -8.31 6.52
CA PHE A 77 -8.62 -9.74 6.34
C PHE A 77 -9.84 -10.07 5.47
N GLU A 78 -10.86 -9.20 5.42
CA GLU A 78 -12.01 -9.35 4.53
C GLU A 78 -11.64 -9.16 3.05
N ASP A 79 -10.55 -8.45 2.74
CA ASP A 79 -10.10 -8.26 1.37
C ASP A 79 -9.57 -9.57 0.76
N LEU A 80 -10.26 -10.02 -0.29
CA LEU A 80 -9.91 -11.25 -1.00
C LEU A 80 -8.52 -11.19 -1.64
N GLY A 81 -8.06 -10.00 -2.02
CA GLY A 81 -6.74 -9.79 -2.60
C GLY A 81 -5.65 -10.12 -1.58
N PHE A 82 -5.77 -9.59 -0.36
CA PHE A 82 -4.80 -9.86 0.70
C PHE A 82 -4.77 -11.33 1.11
N ARG A 83 -5.93 -11.99 1.21
CA ARG A 83 -5.98 -13.42 1.50
C ARG A 83 -5.31 -14.25 0.41
N ARG A 84 -5.50 -13.91 -0.86
CA ARG A 84 -4.80 -14.57 -1.98
C ARG A 84 -3.30 -14.31 -1.99
N GLU A 85 -2.86 -13.17 -1.45
CA GLU A 85 -1.44 -12.84 -1.29
C GLU A 85 -0.80 -13.47 -0.05
N GLY A 86 -1.57 -14.20 0.77
CA GLY A 86 -1.06 -14.95 1.91
C GLY A 86 -1.38 -14.36 3.28
N LEU A 87 -2.31 -13.40 3.41
CA LEU A 87 -2.80 -12.98 4.72
C LEU A 87 -3.59 -14.12 5.36
N SER A 88 -3.03 -14.70 6.42
CA SER A 88 -3.51 -15.93 7.06
C SER A 88 -4.60 -15.70 8.09
N GLY A 89 -4.66 -14.51 8.67
CA GLY A 89 -5.60 -14.17 9.72
C GLY A 89 -5.74 -12.67 9.96
N ASP A 90 -6.63 -12.31 10.86
CA ASP A 90 -6.89 -10.94 11.30
C ASP A 90 -6.28 -10.63 12.67
N ARG A 91 -5.41 -11.50 13.18
CA ARG A 91 -4.65 -11.25 14.39
C ARG A 91 -3.57 -10.21 14.13
N LEU A 92 -3.21 -9.45 15.16
CA LEU A 92 -2.20 -8.41 15.04
C LEU A 92 -0.88 -8.95 14.45
N GLY A 93 -0.41 -10.12 14.88
CA GLY A 93 0.80 -10.73 14.34
C GLY A 93 0.69 -11.07 12.86
N ASP A 94 -0.41 -11.69 12.44
CA ASP A 94 -0.63 -12.02 11.01
C ASP A 94 -0.60 -10.75 10.15
N ILE A 95 -1.19 -9.67 10.66
CA ILE A 95 -1.21 -8.35 10.00
C ILE A 95 0.20 -7.75 9.97
N MET A 96 0.94 -7.79 11.06
CA MET A 96 2.29 -7.24 11.13
C MET A 96 3.23 -7.95 10.16
N ASP A 97 3.20 -9.28 10.15
CA ASP A 97 4.02 -10.09 9.26
C ASP A 97 3.66 -9.85 7.79
N PHE A 98 2.37 -9.83 7.48
CA PHE A 98 1.90 -9.61 6.11
C PHE A 98 2.27 -8.22 5.57
N PHE A 99 2.08 -7.17 6.35
CA PHE A 99 2.42 -5.80 5.95
C PHE A 99 3.90 -5.45 6.13
N GLU A 100 4.70 -6.34 6.69
CA GLU A 100 6.12 -6.13 6.99
C GLU A 100 6.32 -4.86 7.85
N ILE A 101 5.49 -4.71 8.90
CA ILE A 101 5.56 -3.62 9.86
C ILE A 101 6.02 -4.15 11.22
N ASP A 102 6.84 -3.34 11.91
CA ASP A 102 7.30 -3.65 13.24
C ASP A 102 6.29 -3.21 14.33
N ASP A 103 6.55 -3.60 15.59
CA ASP A 103 5.69 -3.24 16.74
C ASP A 103 5.44 -1.73 16.85
N ARG A 104 6.47 -0.92 16.61
CA ARG A 104 6.37 0.53 16.70
C ARG A 104 5.50 1.10 15.59
N GLU A 105 5.64 0.60 14.39
CA GLU A 105 4.84 1.00 13.24
C GLU A 105 3.38 0.56 13.39
N ALA A 106 3.17 -0.67 13.87
CA ALA A 106 1.84 -1.19 14.16
C ALA A 106 1.16 -0.40 15.27
N HIS A 107 1.88 -0.07 16.35
CA HIS A 107 1.39 0.78 17.42
C HIS A 107 1.00 2.17 16.90
N HIS A 108 1.85 2.79 16.08
CA HIS A 108 1.58 4.10 15.49
C HIS A 108 0.36 4.09 14.55
N LEU A 109 0.13 3.00 13.85
CA LEU A 109 -0.99 2.84 12.91
C LEU A 109 -2.30 2.51 13.61
N LEU A 110 -2.27 1.64 14.63
CA LEU A 110 -3.45 0.94 15.17
C LEU A 110 -3.81 1.31 16.61
N CYS A 111 -2.98 2.07 17.35
CA CYS A 111 -3.28 2.45 18.72
C CYS A 111 -3.95 3.83 18.81
N TYR A 112 -5.01 3.92 19.60
CA TYR A 112 -5.74 5.16 19.85
C TYR A 112 -4.87 6.29 20.42
N CYS A 113 -3.82 5.97 21.16
CA CYS A 113 -2.95 6.97 21.77
C CYS A 113 -2.28 7.93 20.79
N HIS A 114 -2.22 7.55 19.52
CA HIS A 114 -1.65 8.38 18.46
C HIS A 114 -2.67 9.23 17.69
N TYR A 115 -3.94 9.17 18.08
CA TYR A 115 -5.01 9.92 17.43
C TYR A 115 -5.69 10.87 18.41
N SER A 116 -6.29 11.92 17.90
CA SER A 116 -7.06 12.88 18.69
C SER A 116 -8.53 12.73 18.37
N GLY A 117 -9.35 12.48 19.40
CA GLY A 117 -10.81 12.34 19.22
C GLY A 117 -11.23 11.03 18.54
N SER A 118 -12.39 11.06 17.91
CA SER A 118 -12.93 9.90 17.19
C SER A 118 -12.08 9.59 15.96
N VAL A 119 -11.63 8.34 15.85
CA VAL A 119 -10.76 7.91 14.75
C VAL A 119 -11.61 7.48 13.57
N THR A 120 -11.39 8.09 12.43
CA THR A 120 -12.04 7.71 11.18
C THR A 120 -11.10 6.81 10.35
N SER A 121 -11.71 5.99 9.50
CA SER A 121 -10.96 5.16 8.55
C SER A 121 -10.01 5.97 7.67
N LYS A 122 -10.39 7.18 7.27
CA LYS A 122 -9.53 8.11 6.50
C LYS A 122 -8.27 8.53 7.26
N MET A 123 -8.36 8.72 8.58
CA MET A 123 -7.19 9.06 9.39
C MET A 123 -6.19 7.89 9.42
N VAL A 124 -6.69 6.67 9.56
CA VAL A 124 -5.86 5.45 9.51
C VAL A 124 -5.29 5.24 8.11
N ALA A 125 -6.08 5.47 7.07
CA ALA A 125 -5.64 5.41 5.68
C ALA A 125 -4.48 6.38 5.39
N SER A 126 -4.57 7.61 5.90
CA SER A 126 -3.49 8.59 5.77
C SER A 126 -2.19 8.08 6.38
N ARG A 127 -2.24 7.51 7.59
CA ARG A 127 -1.06 6.92 8.24
C ARG A 127 -0.52 5.69 7.51
N ALA A 128 -1.39 4.84 7.00
CA ALA A 128 -0.96 3.72 6.18
C ALA A 128 -0.17 4.19 4.94
N ARG A 129 -0.61 5.27 4.30
CA ARG A 129 0.14 5.91 3.19
C ARG A 129 1.47 6.50 3.64
N GLU A 130 1.52 7.11 4.80
CA GLU A 130 2.79 7.61 5.37
C GLU A 130 3.78 6.47 5.59
N LEU A 131 3.32 5.36 6.17
CA LEU A 131 4.14 4.16 6.35
C LEU A 131 4.60 3.56 5.02
N ALA A 132 3.72 3.54 4.01
CA ALA A 132 4.07 3.08 2.66
C ALA A 132 5.20 3.91 2.02
N ARG A 133 5.27 5.21 2.31
CA ARG A 133 6.32 6.11 1.79
C ARG A 133 7.64 5.98 2.54
N LYS A 134 7.62 5.58 3.81
CA LYS A 134 8.84 5.39 4.60
C LYS A 134 9.65 4.23 4.04
N LYS A 135 10.92 4.48 3.79
CA LYS A 135 11.85 3.41 3.44
C LYS A 135 12.18 2.62 4.71
N THR A 136 12.09 1.30 4.64
CA THR A 136 12.58 0.47 5.74
C THR A 136 14.08 0.65 5.91
N PHE A 137 14.58 0.40 7.13
CA PHE A 137 16.02 0.45 7.41
C PHE A 137 16.81 -0.44 6.45
N ALA A 138 16.30 -1.62 6.13
CA ALA A 138 16.91 -2.53 5.16
C ALA A 138 17.02 -1.92 3.75
N GLN A 139 15.99 -1.17 3.32
CA GLN A 139 16.00 -0.47 2.03
C GLN A 139 16.99 0.69 2.02
N MET A 140 17.08 1.45 3.13
CA MET A 140 18.06 2.53 3.29
C MET A 140 19.49 1.97 3.29
N TRP A 141 19.71 0.88 4.02
CA TRP A 141 21.01 0.21 4.08
C TRP A 141 21.44 -0.38 2.73
N ARG A 142 20.49 -0.98 2.00
CA ARG A 142 20.76 -1.47 0.64
C ARG A 142 21.13 -0.33 -0.31
N ALA A 143 20.41 0.78 -0.27
CA ALA A 143 20.71 1.95 -1.08
C ALA A 143 22.06 2.57 -0.71
N PHE A 144 22.40 2.58 0.57
CA PHE A 144 23.70 3.03 1.06
C PHE A 144 24.86 2.12 0.59
N ARG A 145 24.68 0.80 0.71
CA ARG A 145 25.67 -0.18 0.18
C ARG A 145 25.89 -0.03 -1.31
N LEU A 146 24.84 0.13 -2.09
CA LEU A 146 24.95 0.33 -3.54
C LEU A 146 25.70 1.63 -3.88
N ARG A 147 25.53 2.69 -3.08
CA ARG A 147 26.27 3.93 -3.28
C ARG A 147 27.76 3.81 -2.92
N LEU A 148 28.11 3.03 -1.90
CA LEU A 148 29.50 2.89 -1.45
C LEU A 148 30.28 1.81 -2.23
N PHE A 149 29.61 0.75 -2.69
CA PHE A 149 30.25 -0.42 -3.27
C PHE A 149 29.76 -0.77 -4.67
N GLY A 150 28.82 -0.02 -5.23
CA GLY A 150 28.20 -0.28 -6.53
C GLY A 150 28.83 0.42 -7.71
N ALA A 151 30.08 0.85 -7.61
CA ALA A 151 30.89 1.42 -8.69
C ALA A 151 32.16 0.57 -8.86
N ALA A 152 32.00 -0.74 -9.08
CA ALA A 152 33.06 -1.61 -9.55
C ALA A 152 32.55 -2.41 -10.76
#